data_98642a13f0697fdaf26d0cf6c719651e
#
_entry.id   98642a13f0697fdaf26d0cf6c719651e
#
_cell.length_a   1.000
_cell.length_b   1.000
_cell.length_c   1.000
_cell.angle_alpha   90.00
_cell.angle_beta   90.00
_cell.angle_gamma   90.00
#
_symmetry.space_group_name_H-M   'P 1'
#
loop_
_entity.id
_entity.type
_entity.pdbx_description
1 polymer ?
#
loop_
_entity_poly.entity_id
_entity_poly.type
_entity_poly.pdbx_seq_one_letter_code
_entity_poly.pdbx_strand_id
1 'polypeptide(L)'
;HAVVASLVASGDPVSKVSIIPRSRGALGYTMQMPKEDRYLLSVEELEAQVAVMLGGRAAEQLVLGTISTGAADDIQRATDLARRMVTEFGMSPKLGSVRYAGQRLQYLGGAVEEGSDTSAATRETIDAEVRRITGEQFERATALLAAHRGALGRLSAELLKAESLDGSAVREALAVPEHAAA
;
A
#
# COMPACT_ATOMS: atom_id res chain seq x y z
N HIS A 1 2.52 -2.14 -8.43
CA HIS A 1 1.89 -1.01 -7.73
C HIS A 1 0.85 -0.32 -8.60
N ALA A 2 1.19 0.10 -9.83
CA ALA A 2 0.28 0.81 -10.73
C ALA A 2 -0.94 -0.03 -11.12
N VAL A 3 -0.76 -1.33 -11.38
CA VAL A 3 -1.87 -2.25 -11.67
C VAL A 3 -2.81 -2.35 -10.49
N VAL A 4 -2.31 -2.61 -9.29
CA VAL A 4 -3.14 -2.70 -8.08
C VAL A 4 -3.84 -1.39 -7.80
N ALA A 5 -3.14 -0.24 -7.85
CA ALA A 5 -3.72 1.08 -7.65
C ALA A 5 -4.87 1.41 -8.61
N SER A 6 -4.77 0.96 -9.87
CA SER A 6 -5.81 1.18 -10.87
C SER A 6 -7.02 0.26 -10.75
N LEU A 7 -6.91 -0.82 -9.96
CA LEU A 7 -7.96 -1.84 -9.81
C LEU A 7 -8.67 -1.78 -8.45
N VAL A 8 -8.07 -1.13 -7.44
CA VAL A 8 -8.75 -0.91 -6.15
C VAL A 8 -9.71 0.27 -6.27
N ALA A 9 -10.96 0.05 -5.91
CA ALA A 9 -12.06 1.01 -6.13
C ALA A 9 -11.87 2.37 -5.41
N SER A 10 -11.12 2.38 -4.32
CA SER A 10 -10.85 3.55 -3.47
C SER A 10 -9.45 4.15 -3.69
N GLY A 11 -8.73 3.69 -4.73
CA GLY A 11 -7.38 4.17 -5.02
C GLY A 11 -7.37 5.50 -5.77
N ASP A 12 -6.38 6.35 -5.46
CA ASP A 12 -6.10 7.53 -6.26
C ASP A 12 -5.62 7.12 -7.65
N PRO A 13 -6.05 7.83 -8.72
CA PRO A 13 -5.68 7.47 -10.07
C PRO A 13 -4.17 7.57 -10.28
N VAL A 14 -3.63 6.58 -10.95
CA VAL A 14 -2.23 6.60 -11.38
C VAL A 14 -2.06 7.69 -12.43
N SER A 15 -1.16 8.63 -12.18
CA SER A 15 -0.82 9.71 -13.11
C SER A 15 0.44 9.38 -13.91
N LYS A 16 1.41 8.71 -13.30
CA LYS A 16 2.69 8.34 -13.94
C LYS A 16 3.32 7.13 -13.28
N VAL A 17 3.96 6.30 -14.10
CA VAL A 17 4.84 5.21 -13.67
C VAL A 17 6.20 5.39 -14.31
N SER A 18 7.29 5.20 -13.57
CA SER A 18 8.65 5.28 -14.10
C SER A 18 9.57 4.26 -13.45
N ILE A 19 10.46 3.69 -14.24
CA ILE A 19 11.54 2.81 -13.80
C ILE A 19 12.90 3.54 -13.77
N ILE A 20 12.90 4.87 -13.98
CA ILE A 20 14.12 5.68 -13.88
C ILE A 20 14.42 5.90 -12.40
N PRO A 21 15.61 5.50 -11.91
CA PRO A 21 16.02 5.73 -10.53
C PRO A 21 16.13 7.24 -10.23
N ARG A 22 15.51 7.70 -9.14
CA ARG A 22 15.56 9.14 -8.74
C ARG A 22 16.41 9.43 -7.54
N SER A 23 16.65 8.46 -6.67
CA SER A 23 17.42 8.65 -5.43
C SER A 23 18.05 7.35 -4.97
N ARG A 24 18.92 7.42 -3.94
CA ARG A 24 19.54 6.22 -3.37
C ARG A 24 18.46 5.26 -2.85
N GLY A 25 18.31 4.11 -3.52
CA GLY A 25 17.41 3.01 -3.13
C GLY A 25 16.08 2.94 -3.88
N ALA A 26 15.61 3.99 -4.54
CA ALA A 26 14.39 3.94 -5.35
C ALA A 26 14.72 3.59 -6.80
N LEU A 27 14.38 2.38 -7.24
CA LEU A 27 14.59 1.89 -8.61
C LEU A 27 13.52 2.36 -9.60
N GLY A 28 12.48 3.01 -9.10
CA GLY A 28 11.37 3.55 -9.87
C GLY A 28 10.32 4.17 -8.95
N TYR A 29 9.23 4.69 -9.52
CA TYR A 29 8.11 5.23 -8.74
C TYR A 29 6.79 5.11 -9.50
N THR A 30 5.71 4.99 -8.74
CA THR A 30 4.33 5.16 -9.21
C THR A 30 3.77 6.42 -8.55
N MET A 31 3.34 7.37 -9.37
CA MET A 31 2.73 8.62 -8.90
C MET A 31 1.21 8.48 -8.98
N GLN A 32 0.56 8.65 -7.85
CA GLN A 32 -0.89 8.79 -7.74
C GLN A 32 -1.21 10.25 -7.43
N MET A 33 -2.26 10.78 -8.03
CA MET A 33 -2.72 12.14 -7.75
C MET A 33 -4.15 12.06 -7.22
N PRO A 34 -4.38 12.52 -5.97
CA PRO A 34 -5.73 12.66 -5.45
C PRO A 34 -6.56 13.55 -6.37
N LYS A 35 -7.80 13.16 -6.63
CA LYS A 35 -8.74 13.97 -7.41
C LYS A 35 -9.27 15.16 -6.61
N GLU A 36 -9.32 15.01 -5.30
CA GLU A 36 -9.84 16.01 -4.35
C GLU A 36 -9.02 15.96 -3.05
N ASP A 37 -8.96 17.07 -2.32
CA ASP A 37 -8.38 17.12 -0.98
C ASP A 37 -9.29 16.34 -0.02
N ARG A 38 -8.87 15.14 0.34
CA ARG A 38 -9.59 14.26 1.26
C ARG A 38 -9.03 14.40 2.66
N TYR A 39 -9.86 14.91 3.56
CA TYR A 39 -9.50 15.06 4.99
C TYR A 39 -9.82 13.80 5.82
N LEU A 40 -10.69 12.94 5.32
CA LEU A 40 -11.11 11.71 6.01
C LEU A 40 -10.89 10.52 5.07
N LEU A 41 -10.30 9.46 5.61
CA LEU A 41 -10.10 8.20 4.90
C LEU A 41 -10.89 7.09 5.60
N SER A 42 -11.60 6.29 4.83
CA SER A 42 -12.32 5.10 5.31
C SER A 42 -11.38 3.93 5.54
N VAL A 43 -11.89 2.87 6.18
CA VAL A 43 -11.16 1.61 6.35
C VAL A 43 -10.77 1.04 5.00
N GLU A 44 -11.71 1.01 4.05
CA GLU A 44 -11.50 0.47 2.71
C GLU A 44 -10.42 1.23 1.94
N GLU A 45 -10.34 2.55 2.12
CA GLU A 45 -9.31 3.38 1.47
C GLU A 45 -7.92 3.11 2.04
N LEU A 46 -7.81 2.97 3.36
CA LEU A 46 -6.54 2.63 4.00
C LEU A 46 -6.09 1.20 3.66
N GLU A 47 -7.00 0.24 3.64
CA GLU A 47 -6.74 -1.13 3.20
C GLU A 47 -6.30 -1.18 1.73
N ALA A 48 -6.92 -0.39 0.85
CA ALA A 48 -6.49 -0.26 -0.54
C ALA A 48 -5.07 0.29 -0.66
N GLN A 49 -4.70 1.29 0.16
CA GLN A 49 -3.33 1.79 0.21
C GLN A 49 -2.33 0.70 0.65
N VAL A 50 -2.68 -0.11 1.66
CA VAL A 50 -1.87 -1.27 2.08
C VAL A 50 -1.71 -2.26 0.92
N ALA A 51 -2.79 -2.58 0.20
CA ALA A 51 -2.73 -3.48 -0.96
C ALA A 51 -1.81 -2.93 -2.07
N VAL A 52 -1.88 -1.62 -2.36
CA VAL A 52 -0.99 -0.96 -3.33
C VAL A 52 0.47 -1.07 -2.92
N MET A 53 0.80 -0.77 -1.66
CA MET A 53 2.16 -0.90 -1.14
C MET A 53 2.70 -2.33 -1.26
N LEU A 54 1.86 -3.34 -1.01
CA LEU A 54 2.25 -4.75 -1.11
C LEU A 54 2.25 -5.29 -2.54
N GLY A 55 1.75 -4.51 -3.51
CA GLY A 55 1.64 -4.90 -4.92
C GLY A 55 2.98 -5.27 -5.58
N GLY A 56 4.07 -4.59 -5.23
CA GLY A 56 5.42 -4.92 -5.71
C GLY A 56 5.86 -6.31 -5.27
N ARG A 57 5.74 -6.61 -3.99
CA ARG A 57 6.03 -7.93 -3.40
C ARG A 57 5.16 -9.04 -4.01
N ALA A 58 3.87 -8.76 -4.19
CA ALA A 58 2.95 -9.70 -4.80
C ALA A 58 3.31 -9.99 -6.27
N ALA A 59 3.74 -8.98 -7.02
CA ALA A 59 4.21 -9.14 -8.39
C ALA A 59 5.50 -9.98 -8.48
N GLU A 60 6.49 -9.72 -7.61
CA GLU A 60 7.71 -10.54 -7.53
C GLU A 60 7.38 -12.02 -7.31
N GLN A 61 6.57 -12.32 -6.31
CA GLN A 61 6.19 -13.69 -5.98
C GLN A 61 5.40 -14.35 -7.12
N LEU A 62 4.46 -13.63 -7.75
CA LEU A 62 3.61 -14.17 -8.81
C LEU A 62 4.38 -14.42 -10.10
N VAL A 63 5.31 -13.54 -10.47
CA VAL A 63 5.97 -13.56 -11.78
C VAL A 63 7.32 -14.25 -11.73
N LEU A 64 8.12 -13.98 -10.70
CA LEU A 64 9.48 -14.47 -10.56
C LEU A 64 9.57 -15.74 -9.69
N GLY A 65 8.53 -16.05 -8.90
CA GLY A 65 8.55 -17.16 -7.94
C GLY A 65 9.52 -16.98 -6.77
N THR A 66 10.14 -15.80 -6.67
CA THR A 66 11.09 -15.46 -5.60
C THR A 66 10.73 -14.10 -5.02
N ILE A 67 11.33 -13.79 -3.86
CA ILE A 67 11.18 -12.52 -3.18
C ILE A 67 12.55 -11.87 -2.98
N SER A 68 12.61 -10.54 -3.10
CA SER A 68 13.84 -9.78 -2.93
C SER A 68 13.76 -8.79 -1.78
N THR A 69 14.84 -8.10 -1.48
CA THR A 69 14.86 -7.00 -0.51
C THR A 69 14.24 -5.72 -1.05
N GLY A 70 13.90 -5.66 -2.35
CA GLY A 70 13.40 -4.45 -3.01
C GLY A 70 12.09 -3.91 -2.44
N ALA A 71 11.26 -4.77 -1.84
CA ALA A 71 10.00 -4.39 -1.22
C ALA A 71 10.10 -4.00 0.27
N ALA A 72 11.32 -3.87 0.85
CA ALA A 72 11.49 -3.64 2.28
C ALA A 72 10.79 -2.36 2.76
N ASP A 73 10.93 -1.26 2.04
CA ASP A 73 10.35 0.06 2.34
C ASP A 73 8.81 0.01 2.28
N ASP A 74 8.28 -0.63 1.24
CA ASP A 74 6.83 -0.77 1.06
C ASP A 74 6.20 -1.64 2.15
N ILE A 75 6.88 -2.73 2.54
CA ILE A 75 6.45 -3.59 3.65
C ILE A 75 6.44 -2.82 4.96
N GLN A 76 7.48 -2.02 5.23
CA GLN A 76 7.54 -1.19 6.42
C GLN A 76 6.36 -0.22 6.45
N ARG A 77 6.16 0.55 5.38
CA ARG A 77 5.06 1.54 5.28
C ARG A 77 3.68 0.90 5.39
N ALA A 78 3.48 -0.26 4.76
CA ALA A 78 2.24 -1.03 4.87
C ALA A 78 1.98 -1.48 6.31
N THR A 79 3.02 -1.97 7.01
CA THR A 79 2.94 -2.39 8.40
C THR A 79 2.65 -1.21 9.33
N ASP A 80 3.32 -0.07 9.13
CA ASP A 80 3.11 1.14 9.91
C ASP A 80 1.67 1.67 9.74
N LEU A 81 1.16 1.67 8.50
CA LEU A 81 -0.22 2.08 8.23
C LEU A 81 -1.23 1.14 8.89
N ALA A 82 -1.07 -0.18 8.73
CA ALA A 82 -1.92 -1.18 9.38
C ALA A 82 -1.89 -1.05 10.92
N ARG A 83 -0.71 -0.80 11.50
CA ARG A 83 -0.57 -0.55 12.95
C ARG A 83 -1.32 0.69 13.39
N ARG A 84 -1.26 1.79 12.63
CA ARG A 84 -2.01 3.01 12.91
C ARG A 84 -3.53 2.79 12.80
N MET A 85 -3.99 2.03 11.82
CA MET A 85 -5.41 1.65 11.71
C MET A 85 -5.91 0.98 12.98
N VAL A 86 -5.10 0.08 13.54
CA VAL A 86 -5.44 -0.67 14.76
C VAL A 86 -5.31 0.17 16.02
N THR A 87 -4.20 0.91 16.18
CA THR A 87 -3.84 1.54 17.46
C THR A 87 -4.24 3.00 17.59
N GLU A 88 -4.36 3.74 16.48
CA GLU A 88 -4.69 5.17 16.49
C GLU A 88 -6.14 5.44 16.05
N PHE A 89 -6.61 4.75 15.01
CA PHE A 89 -7.90 5.07 14.39
C PHE A 89 -9.06 4.20 14.89
N GLY A 90 -8.77 3.18 15.73
CA GLY A 90 -9.80 2.29 16.28
C GLY A 90 -10.51 1.45 15.21
N MET A 91 -9.81 1.08 14.13
CA MET A 91 -10.33 0.37 12.97
C MET A 91 -10.17 -1.16 13.08
N SER A 92 -10.05 -1.70 14.29
CA SER A 92 -10.02 -3.15 14.53
C SER A 92 -11.30 -3.59 15.22
N PRO A 93 -12.07 -4.54 14.64
CA PRO A 93 -13.26 -5.08 15.29
C PRO A 93 -12.97 -5.76 16.65
N LYS A 94 -11.76 -6.32 16.82
CA LYS A 94 -11.36 -7.00 18.06
C LYS A 94 -10.95 -6.06 19.18
N LEU A 95 -10.42 -4.89 18.85
CA LEU A 95 -9.92 -3.93 19.80
C LEU A 95 -10.88 -2.76 20.05
N GLY A 96 -11.89 -2.62 19.16
CA GLY A 96 -12.90 -1.58 19.26
C GLY A 96 -12.36 -0.16 19.05
N SER A 97 -13.20 0.82 19.39
CA SER A 97 -12.87 2.25 19.21
C SER A 97 -12.01 2.78 20.38
N VAL A 98 -10.88 2.16 20.62
CA VAL A 98 -9.92 2.52 21.68
C VAL A 98 -8.59 2.92 21.04
N ARG A 99 -7.98 3.97 21.56
CA ARG A 99 -6.63 4.38 21.15
C ARG A 99 -5.59 3.73 22.04
N TYR A 100 -4.72 2.91 21.44
CA TYR A 100 -3.62 2.21 22.09
C TYR A 100 -2.25 2.82 21.80
N ALA A 101 -2.17 3.83 20.93
CA ALA A 101 -0.92 4.53 20.66
C ALA A 101 -0.49 5.33 21.87
N GLY A 102 0.75 5.14 22.33
CA GLY A 102 1.37 5.94 23.37
C GLY A 102 1.44 7.41 22.95
N GLN A 103 1.38 8.34 23.92
CA GLN A 103 1.64 9.75 23.63
C GLN A 103 3.12 9.91 23.29
N ARG A 104 3.41 10.39 22.07
CA ARG A 104 4.73 10.94 21.76
C ARG A 104 4.82 12.28 22.47
N LEU A 105 5.38 12.31 23.66
CA LEU A 105 5.81 13.55 24.27
C LEU A 105 7.06 14.03 23.54
N GLN A 106 6.88 15.00 22.66
CA GLN A 106 7.98 15.68 22.01
C GLN A 106 8.56 16.72 22.98
N TYR A 107 9.45 16.28 23.86
CA TYR A 107 10.24 17.19 24.69
C TYR A 107 11.55 17.50 23.99
N LEU A 108 12.02 18.74 24.13
CA LEU A 108 13.26 19.27 23.58
C LEU A 108 14.43 18.27 23.68
N GLY A 109 14.77 17.58 22.60
CA GLY A 109 16.00 16.82 22.46
C GLY A 109 15.90 15.30 22.39
N GLY A 110 14.75 14.68 22.45
CA GLY A 110 14.58 13.23 22.25
C GLY A 110 13.12 12.79 22.30
N ALA A 111 12.72 11.92 21.38
CA ALA A 111 11.44 11.25 21.46
C ALA A 111 11.55 10.14 22.52
N VAL A 112 11.03 10.36 23.70
CA VAL A 112 10.81 9.30 24.68
C VAL A 112 9.46 8.67 24.33
N GLU A 113 9.46 7.45 23.79
CA GLU A 113 8.27 6.62 23.75
C GLU A 113 7.93 6.26 25.20
N GLU A 114 6.98 6.96 25.79
CA GLU A 114 6.35 6.48 27.00
C GLU A 114 5.67 5.16 26.67
N GLY A 115 6.12 4.08 27.29
CA GLY A 115 5.64 2.74 27.02
C GLY A 115 4.12 2.70 27.08
N SER A 116 3.49 2.21 26.03
CA SER A 116 2.06 2.01 25.99
C SER A 116 1.67 1.14 27.20
N ASP A 117 0.82 1.66 28.09
CA ASP A 117 0.25 0.96 29.26
C ASP A 117 -0.66 -0.24 28.86
N THR A 118 -0.39 -0.82 27.69
CA THR A 118 -1.15 -1.95 27.17
C THR A 118 -0.65 -3.27 27.76
N SER A 119 -1.59 -4.12 28.17
CA SER A 119 -1.28 -5.47 28.64
C SER A 119 -0.59 -6.30 27.55
N ALA A 120 0.12 -7.37 27.95
CA ALA A 120 0.71 -8.31 27.00
C ALA A 120 -0.35 -8.91 26.04
N ALA A 121 -1.53 -9.28 26.55
CA ALA A 121 -2.62 -9.80 25.76
C ALA A 121 -3.14 -8.79 24.70
N THR A 122 -3.21 -7.51 25.08
CA THR A 122 -3.60 -6.44 24.13
C THR A 122 -2.54 -6.28 23.03
N ARG A 123 -1.25 -6.31 23.35
CA ARG A 123 -0.17 -6.26 22.35
C ARG A 123 -0.22 -7.44 21.38
N GLU A 124 -0.44 -8.65 21.89
CA GLU A 124 -0.62 -9.84 21.04
C GLU A 124 -1.80 -9.67 20.07
N THR A 125 -2.92 -9.10 20.57
CA THR A 125 -4.09 -8.83 19.72
C THR A 125 -3.80 -7.76 18.67
N ILE A 126 -3.06 -6.69 19.01
CA ILE A 126 -2.61 -5.67 18.06
C ILE A 126 -1.75 -6.31 16.96
N ASP A 127 -0.77 -7.12 17.33
CA ASP A 127 0.12 -7.78 16.37
C ASP A 127 -0.62 -8.80 15.48
N ALA A 128 -1.64 -9.47 16.03
CA ALA A 128 -2.50 -10.36 15.26
C ALA A 128 -3.34 -9.60 14.23
N GLU A 129 -3.94 -8.45 14.61
CA GLU A 129 -4.73 -7.62 13.71
C GLU A 129 -3.87 -6.95 12.62
N VAL A 130 -2.67 -6.47 12.94
CA VAL A 130 -1.73 -5.96 11.95
C VAL A 130 -1.38 -7.04 10.92
N ARG A 131 -1.06 -8.26 11.38
CA ARG A 131 -0.80 -9.40 10.48
C ARG A 131 -2.01 -9.78 9.64
N ARG A 132 -3.22 -9.72 10.21
CA ARG A 132 -4.46 -9.98 9.46
C ARG A 132 -4.62 -8.95 8.33
N ILE A 133 -4.59 -7.66 8.63
CA ILE A 133 -4.75 -6.58 7.64
C ILE A 133 -3.71 -6.72 6.53
N THR A 134 -2.43 -6.83 6.87
CA THR A 134 -1.36 -6.93 5.87
C THR A 134 -1.49 -8.21 5.04
N GLY A 135 -1.85 -9.35 5.66
CA GLY A 135 -2.06 -10.62 4.98
C GLY A 135 -3.23 -10.58 3.99
N GLU A 136 -4.39 -10.11 4.43
CA GLU A 136 -5.58 -9.98 3.58
C GLU A 136 -5.33 -9.06 2.38
N GLN A 137 -4.64 -7.93 2.60
CA GLN A 137 -4.35 -7.00 1.52
C GLN A 137 -3.25 -7.51 0.58
N PHE A 138 -2.31 -8.32 1.06
CA PHE A 138 -1.36 -9.04 0.21
C PHE A 138 -2.05 -10.07 -0.68
N GLU A 139 -2.96 -10.86 -0.14
CA GLU A 139 -3.76 -11.82 -0.90
C GLU A 139 -4.64 -11.11 -1.94
N ARG A 140 -5.27 -9.99 -1.57
CA ARG A 140 -6.03 -9.13 -2.49
C ARG A 140 -5.18 -8.63 -3.64
N ALA A 141 -4.00 -8.08 -3.36
CA ALA A 141 -3.07 -7.61 -4.38
C ALA A 141 -2.63 -8.75 -5.32
N THR A 142 -2.33 -9.93 -4.75
CA THR A 142 -1.94 -11.12 -5.52
C THR A 142 -3.08 -11.58 -6.45
N ALA A 143 -4.31 -11.64 -5.95
CA ALA A 143 -5.48 -12.02 -6.74
C ALA A 143 -5.74 -11.04 -7.90
N LEU A 144 -5.65 -9.72 -7.64
CA LEU A 144 -5.80 -8.69 -8.66
C LEU A 144 -4.73 -8.82 -9.75
N LEU A 145 -3.47 -9.02 -9.37
CA LEU A 145 -2.36 -9.21 -10.31
C LEU A 145 -2.49 -10.50 -11.11
N ALA A 146 -2.93 -11.59 -10.49
CA ALA A 146 -3.15 -12.87 -11.16
C ALA A 146 -4.26 -12.75 -12.23
N ALA A 147 -5.38 -12.09 -11.89
CA ALA A 147 -6.48 -11.84 -12.81
C ALA A 147 -6.08 -10.93 -14.00
N HIS A 148 -5.09 -10.04 -13.80
CA HIS A 148 -4.64 -9.06 -14.81
C HIS A 148 -3.18 -9.30 -15.24
N ARG A 149 -2.72 -10.54 -15.22
CA ARG A 149 -1.33 -10.92 -15.55
C ARG A 149 -0.91 -10.46 -16.95
N GLY A 150 -1.82 -10.49 -17.91
CA GLY A 150 -1.57 -10.00 -19.28
C GLY A 150 -1.30 -8.49 -19.31
N ALA A 151 -2.07 -7.71 -18.55
CA ALA A 151 -1.87 -6.26 -18.45
C ALA A 151 -0.53 -5.94 -17.76
N LEU A 152 -0.18 -6.66 -16.68
CA LEU A 152 1.11 -6.54 -16.01
C LEU A 152 2.27 -6.79 -16.98
N GLY A 153 2.18 -7.83 -17.82
CA GLY A 153 3.18 -8.15 -18.84
C GLY A 153 3.33 -7.06 -19.90
N ARG A 154 2.20 -6.54 -20.42
CA ARG A 154 2.19 -5.43 -21.41
C ARG A 154 2.83 -4.17 -20.82
N LEU A 155 2.40 -3.73 -19.63
CA LEU A 155 2.97 -2.55 -18.97
C LEU A 155 4.46 -2.70 -18.69
N SER A 156 4.91 -3.88 -18.26
CA SER A 156 6.34 -4.15 -18.05
C SER A 156 7.13 -4.03 -19.34
N ALA A 157 6.62 -4.58 -20.45
CA ALA A 157 7.28 -4.51 -21.75
C ALA A 157 7.34 -3.07 -22.30
N GLU A 158 6.30 -2.26 -22.08
CA GLU A 158 6.28 -0.86 -22.47
C GLU A 158 7.21 -0.01 -21.60
N LEU A 159 7.24 -0.23 -20.29
CA LEU A 159 8.16 0.46 -19.38
C LEU A 159 9.63 0.17 -19.70
N LEU A 160 9.97 -1.05 -20.12
CA LEU A 160 11.32 -1.38 -20.54
C LEU A 160 11.74 -0.62 -21.81
N LYS A 161 10.79 -0.18 -22.65
CA LYS A 161 11.07 0.58 -23.89
C LYS A 161 11.07 2.08 -23.65
N ALA A 162 10.08 2.58 -22.89
CA ALA A 162 9.81 4.01 -22.74
C ALA A 162 10.34 4.59 -21.42
N GLU A 163 10.76 3.73 -20.47
CA GLU A 163 11.24 4.04 -19.11
C GLU A 163 10.21 4.78 -18.23
N SER A 164 9.22 5.43 -18.82
CA SER A 164 8.13 6.12 -18.15
C SER A 164 6.84 6.04 -18.97
N LEU A 165 5.72 5.87 -18.29
CA LEU A 165 4.38 5.82 -18.87
C LEU A 165 3.43 6.74 -18.11
N ASP A 166 2.52 7.38 -18.82
CA ASP A 166 1.45 8.17 -18.23
C ASP A 166 0.29 7.27 -17.77
N GLY A 167 -0.54 7.77 -16.87
CA GLY A 167 -1.68 7.02 -16.34
C GLY A 167 -2.70 6.59 -17.39
N SER A 168 -2.78 7.28 -18.54
CA SER A 168 -3.58 6.86 -19.70
C SER A 168 -3.11 5.52 -20.26
N ALA A 169 -1.80 5.34 -20.45
CA ALA A 169 -1.22 4.09 -20.91
C ALA A 169 -1.48 2.92 -19.95
N VAL A 170 -1.44 3.20 -18.62
CA VAL A 170 -1.79 2.20 -17.60
C VAL A 170 -3.25 1.76 -17.72
N ARG A 171 -4.18 2.72 -17.87
CA ARG A 171 -5.61 2.42 -18.06
C ARG A 171 -5.88 1.65 -19.34
N GLU A 172 -5.25 2.05 -20.43
CA GLU A 172 -5.37 1.38 -21.73
C GLU A 172 -4.88 -0.08 -21.67
N ALA A 173 -3.73 -0.31 -21.04
CA ALA A 173 -3.21 -1.66 -20.83
C ALA A 173 -4.14 -2.54 -19.97
N LEU A 174 -4.87 -1.95 -19.04
CA LEU A 174 -5.87 -2.63 -18.19
C LEU A 174 -7.24 -2.75 -18.89
N ALA A 175 -7.47 -2.07 -20.01
CA ALA A 175 -8.77 -1.93 -20.67
C ALA A 175 -9.88 -1.43 -19.71
N VAL A 176 -9.51 -0.55 -18.76
CA VAL A 176 -10.45 0.05 -17.82
C VAL A 176 -11.07 1.29 -18.46
N PRO A 177 -12.41 1.37 -18.60
CA PRO A 177 -13.07 2.55 -19.15
C PRO A 177 -12.75 3.81 -18.32
N GLU A 178 -12.57 4.96 -18.96
CA GLU A 178 -12.27 6.24 -18.28
C GLU A 178 -13.31 6.64 -17.22
N HIS A 179 -14.53 6.14 -17.32
CA HIS A 179 -15.64 6.43 -16.40
C HIS A 179 -15.65 5.60 -15.12
N ALA A 180 -14.84 4.55 -14.99
CA ALA A 180 -14.76 3.73 -13.77
C ALA A 180 -13.92 4.40 -12.66
N ALA A 181 -13.42 5.59 -12.88
CA ALA A 181 -12.58 6.38 -11.96
C ALA A 181 -13.34 7.61 -11.39
N ALA A 182 -14.68 7.54 -11.29
CA ALA A 182 -15.52 8.58 -10.67
C ALA A 182 -15.85 8.25 -9.22
#